data_0fb24b095b213d7c29b1c2552509264f
#
_entry.id   0fb24b095b213d7c29b1c2552509264f
#
_cell.length_a   1.000
_cell.length_b   1.000
_cell.length_c   1.000
_cell.angle_alpha   90.00
_cell.angle_beta   90.00
_cell.angle_gamma   90.00
#
_symmetry.space_group_name_H-M   'P 1'
#
loop_
_entity.id
_entity.type
_entity.pdbx_description
1 polymer ?
#
loop_
_entity_poly.entity_id
_entity_poly.type
_entity_poly.pdbx_seq_one_letter_code
_entity_poly.pdbx_strand_id
1 'polypeptide(L)'
;VMPGGVDIHSHIAGTKVNAGRLFRPDDKLEEFNEKRTKLTRSGTGWSVPSTFVTGYRYAKLGYTTVVEPAMPLLKARHTHEEFLDIPIIDKAAFPLFGNNWFVLEFIKNKEYEKLAAYINWILKITKGYAIKIVNPGGVENWAWGANCESLDSNVFHFDVTPREIVESLTKVNETLKLPHTIHVHANNLGHPGNKEHTLDTFKTVEKIQSKKGRNSAFHLTHCQFNAYGGTNWGDFESGAADIAEYLNTHKHVTIDVGQVIFAKAATTTMTADGPWEFALHHLGGTSNWGARPGVKWINNQVESESGSGIVPYFFSPKVAVNAVQWAIGLELMLLTKNSWQVFMTTDHPNGGPFTSYPQMIRWFMDKKSRDDVLLNQCSKKAVEKTELKDIDRELTLNEICIVTRAGTAKCLGMTDRGHLGVGAIGDVAIYKLDPDKVDGHAIEKAFSLAAYTIKDGQIVVKDGEITATPIGTTLCAEGKVKESATEAMLEDVKSHWRDHYSINFNNYAVQDAYVPKLKIINK
;
A
#
# COMPACT_ATOMS: atom_id res chain seq x y z
N VAL A 1 8.30 16.31 18.95
CA VAL A 1 8.60 16.73 17.58
C VAL A 1 9.09 15.51 16.80
N MET A 2 8.56 15.29 15.61
CA MET A 2 8.93 14.22 14.71
C MET A 2 9.06 14.75 13.28
N PRO A 3 9.77 14.07 12.38
CA PRO A 3 9.67 14.37 10.94
C PRO A 3 8.23 14.21 10.45
N GLY A 4 7.88 14.85 9.36
CA GLY A 4 6.61 14.62 8.69
C GLY A 4 6.39 13.14 8.36
N GLY A 5 5.16 12.65 8.53
CA GLY A 5 4.80 11.27 8.26
C GLY A 5 4.97 10.89 6.78
N VAL A 6 5.39 9.65 6.53
CA VAL A 6 5.54 9.08 5.18
C VAL A 6 4.73 7.79 5.12
N ASP A 7 3.63 7.82 4.39
CA ASP A 7 2.78 6.65 4.17
C ASP A 7 3.26 5.91 2.92
N ILE A 8 3.68 4.66 3.09
CA ILE A 8 4.28 3.86 2.02
C ILE A 8 3.24 3.17 1.15
N HIS A 9 1.97 3.05 1.63
CA HIS A 9 0.93 2.32 0.93
C HIS A 9 -0.48 2.81 1.29
N SER A 10 -1.06 3.64 0.43
CA SER A 10 -2.41 4.18 0.62
C SER A 10 -3.05 4.55 -0.71
N HIS A 11 -4.21 3.96 -1.01
CA HIS A 11 -4.95 4.25 -2.24
C HIS A 11 -5.68 5.58 -2.13
N ILE A 12 -5.08 6.64 -2.65
CA ILE A 12 -5.59 8.01 -2.54
C ILE A 12 -6.08 8.60 -3.86
N ALA A 13 -5.68 8.03 -4.99
CA ALA A 13 -5.99 8.55 -6.33
C ALA A 13 -6.14 7.42 -7.35
N GLY A 14 -6.76 7.74 -8.48
CA GLY A 14 -6.94 6.82 -9.59
C GLY A 14 -8.36 6.31 -9.74
N THR A 15 -8.58 5.52 -10.79
CA THR A 15 -9.93 5.13 -11.23
C THR A 15 -10.70 4.32 -10.20
N LYS A 16 -10.04 3.41 -9.47
CA LYS A 16 -10.70 2.59 -8.44
C LYS A 16 -11.13 3.41 -7.25
N VAL A 17 -10.24 4.27 -6.76
CA VAL A 17 -10.53 5.20 -5.64
C VAL A 17 -11.68 6.11 -6.02
N ASN A 18 -11.67 6.66 -7.23
CA ASN A 18 -12.74 7.52 -7.74
C ASN A 18 -14.07 6.76 -7.88
N ALA A 19 -14.03 5.53 -8.38
CA ALA A 19 -15.21 4.68 -8.41
C ALA A 19 -15.76 4.41 -7.00
N GLY A 20 -14.90 4.16 -6.01
CA GLY A 20 -15.29 4.03 -4.61
C GLY A 20 -16.02 5.27 -4.09
N ARG A 21 -15.50 6.47 -4.39
CA ARG A 21 -16.15 7.74 -4.04
C ARG A 21 -17.54 7.91 -4.66
N LEU A 22 -17.69 7.47 -5.91
CA LEU A 22 -18.95 7.63 -6.68
C LEU A 22 -20.01 6.60 -6.27
N PHE A 23 -19.60 5.35 -6.02
CA PHE A 23 -20.52 4.24 -5.82
C PHE A 23 -20.84 3.93 -4.36
N ARG A 24 -20.26 4.68 -3.41
CA ARG A 24 -20.44 4.49 -1.97
C ARG A 24 -21.01 5.75 -1.30
N PRO A 25 -22.28 6.15 -1.61
CA PRO A 25 -22.89 7.29 -0.94
C PRO A 25 -23.07 7.07 0.56
N ASP A 26 -23.16 5.82 1.02
CA ASP A 26 -23.20 5.41 2.42
C ASP A 26 -21.90 5.69 3.18
N ASP A 27 -20.78 5.94 2.48
CA ASP A 27 -19.50 6.37 3.05
C ASP A 27 -19.47 7.86 3.44
N LYS A 28 -20.46 8.64 3.00
CA LYS A 28 -20.55 10.09 3.24
C LYS A 28 -21.24 10.40 4.58
N LEU A 29 -20.61 9.95 5.66
CA LEU A 29 -21.14 10.17 7.02
C LEU A 29 -20.95 11.63 7.43
N GLU A 30 -21.99 12.24 8.07
CA GLU A 30 -21.99 13.65 8.45
C GLU A 30 -20.83 14.04 9.38
N GLU A 31 -20.49 13.17 10.31
CA GLU A 31 -19.38 13.37 11.26
C GLU A 31 -18.00 13.50 10.61
N PHE A 32 -17.87 13.07 9.34
CA PHE A 32 -16.64 13.15 8.55
C PHE A 32 -16.68 14.27 7.49
N ASN A 33 -17.62 15.18 7.57
CA ASN A 33 -17.70 16.32 6.67
C ASN A 33 -16.65 17.38 7.00
N GLU A 34 -15.83 17.73 6.01
CA GLU A 34 -14.97 18.91 6.07
C GLU A 34 -15.72 20.13 5.53
N LYS A 35 -15.82 21.17 6.34
CA LYS A 35 -16.51 22.42 5.96
C LYS A 35 -15.62 23.29 5.08
N ARG A 36 -16.23 24.03 4.18
CA ARG A 36 -15.54 25.04 3.38
C ARG A 36 -15.06 26.21 4.29
N THR A 37 -13.83 26.62 4.06
CA THR A 37 -13.25 27.86 4.63
C THR A 37 -12.73 28.76 3.52
N LYS A 38 -11.98 29.81 3.85
CA LYS A 38 -11.27 30.61 2.84
C LYS A 38 -10.14 29.82 2.15
N LEU A 39 -9.60 28.77 2.80
CA LEU A 39 -8.45 27.99 2.33
C LEU A 39 -8.85 26.58 1.89
N THR A 40 -9.94 26.02 2.42
CA THR A 40 -10.33 24.65 2.19
C THR A 40 -11.64 24.56 1.41
N ARG A 41 -11.75 23.54 0.57
CA ARG A 41 -13.01 23.12 -0.05
C ARG A 41 -13.77 22.18 0.89
N SER A 42 -15.09 22.16 0.78
CA SER A 42 -15.90 21.15 1.46
C SER A 42 -15.75 19.80 0.80
N GLY A 43 -15.90 18.75 1.57
CA GLY A 43 -15.90 17.37 1.09
C GLY A 43 -16.19 16.40 2.23
N THR A 44 -16.30 15.12 1.92
CA THR A 44 -16.70 14.09 2.86
C THR A 44 -16.08 12.74 2.49
N GLY A 45 -16.51 11.71 3.16
CA GLY A 45 -16.09 10.32 3.02
C GLY A 45 -15.33 9.83 4.25
N TRP A 46 -15.77 8.71 4.80
CA TRP A 46 -15.10 8.08 5.93
C TRP A 46 -13.98 7.15 5.45
N SER A 47 -14.30 6.10 4.71
CA SER A 47 -13.31 5.15 4.19
C SER A 47 -12.65 5.65 2.91
N VAL A 48 -13.36 6.37 2.05
CA VAL A 48 -12.83 6.93 0.80
C VAL A 48 -13.07 8.45 0.76
N PRO A 49 -12.21 9.26 1.38
CA PRO A 49 -12.37 10.70 1.39
C PRO A 49 -12.32 11.32 0.00
N SER A 50 -12.99 12.45 -0.18
CA SER A 50 -12.81 13.31 -1.36
C SER A 50 -11.33 13.68 -1.53
N THR A 51 -10.88 13.94 -2.75
CA THR A 51 -9.48 14.25 -3.07
C THR A 51 -8.89 15.37 -2.19
N PHE A 52 -9.57 16.50 -2.08
CA PHE A 52 -9.10 17.60 -1.22
C PHE A 52 -9.04 17.22 0.25
N VAL A 53 -10.07 16.53 0.74
CA VAL A 53 -10.18 16.10 2.15
C VAL A 53 -9.06 15.13 2.51
N THR A 54 -8.65 14.28 1.57
CA THR A 54 -7.52 13.37 1.76
C THR A 54 -6.27 14.14 2.16
N GLY A 55 -5.90 15.19 1.44
CA GLY A 55 -4.74 16.02 1.76
C GLY A 55 -4.85 16.73 3.12
N TYR A 56 -6.03 17.28 3.42
CA TYR A 56 -6.27 17.96 4.72
C TYR A 56 -6.14 16.99 5.90
N ARG A 57 -6.73 15.80 5.80
CA ARG A 57 -6.69 14.81 6.88
C ARG A 57 -5.29 14.26 7.11
N TYR A 58 -4.54 13.96 6.05
CA TYR A 58 -3.14 13.57 6.20
C TYR A 58 -2.31 14.66 6.88
N ALA A 59 -2.49 15.92 6.45
CA ALA A 59 -1.79 17.03 7.08
C ALA A 59 -2.17 17.19 8.57
N LYS A 60 -3.45 17.06 8.92
CA LYS A 60 -3.92 17.10 10.32
C LYS A 60 -3.32 15.99 11.18
N LEU A 61 -3.05 14.82 10.60
CA LEU A 61 -2.35 13.71 11.27
C LEU A 61 -0.82 13.90 11.34
N GLY A 62 -0.27 14.95 10.71
CA GLY A 62 1.17 15.21 10.66
C GLY A 62 1.91 14.44 9.56
N TYR A 63 1.21 13.92 8.54
CA TYR A 63 1.81 13.28 7.37
C TYR A 63 2.03 14.32 6.27
N THR A 64 3.16 14.18 5.57
CA THR A 64 3.59 15.10 4.51
C THR A 64 3.92 14.43 3.20
N THR A 65 3.98 13.09 3.16
CA THR A 65 4.24 12.30 1.95
C THR A 65 3.39 11.04 1.96
N VAL A 66 2.74 10.72 0.84
CA VAL A 66 1.88 9.54 0.68
C VAL A 66 2.12 8.88 -0.67
N VAL A 67 2.13 7.57 -0.69
CA VAL A 67 2.32 6.76 -1.91
C VAL A 67 1.02 6.11 -2.33
N GLU A 68 0.58 6.36 -3.58
CA GLU A 68 -0.43 5.59 -4.27
C GLU A 68 0.21 4.30 -4.81
N PRO A 69 -0.12 3.13 -4.26
CA PRO A 69 0.64 1.91 -4.50
C PRO A 69 0.24 1.15 -5.77
N ALA A 70 -0.81 1.55 -6.47
CA ALA A 70 -1.33 0.77 -7.59
C ALA A 70 -1.89 1.65 -8.71
N MET A 71 -1.01 2.12 -9.58
CA MET A 71 -1.37 2.95 -10.73
C MET A 71 -1.40 2.12 -12.02
N PRO A 72 -2.60 1.85 -12.58
CA PRO A 72 -2.70 1.23 -13.89
C PRO A 72 -2.04 2.09 -14.97
N LEU A 73 -1.29 1.48 -15.89
CA LEU A 73 -0.43 2.20 -16.83
C LEU A 73 -1.21 3.17 -17.72
N LEU A 74 -2.27 2.70 -18.37
CA LEU A 74 -3.11 3.55 -19.25
C LEU A 74 -4.01 4.54 -18.48
N LYS A 75 -4.03 4.46 -17.14
CA LYS A 75 -4.77 5.37 -16.26
C LYS A 75 -3.86 6.31 -15.46
N ALA A 76 -2.58 6.34 -15.77
CA ALA A 76 -1.59 7.18 -15.08
C ALA A 76 -1.98 8.66 -15.13
N ARG A 77 -2.45 9.16 -16.27
CA ARG A 77 -2.95 10.53 -16.39
C ARG A 77 -4.05 10.84 -15.37
N HIS A 78 -5.05 9.99 -15.26
CA HIS A 78 -6.15 10.17 -14.29
C HIS A 78 -5.64 10.22 -12.85
N THR A 79 -4.68 9.35 -12.51
CA THR A 79 -4.05 9.38 -11.17
C THR A 79 -3.36 10.72 -10.89
N HIS A 80 -2.63 11.27 -11.86
CA HIS A 80 -1.97 12.56 -11.69
C HIS A 80 -2.94 13.75 -11.71
N GLU A 81 -4.05 13.68 -12.45
CA GLU A 81 -5.13 14.67 -12.37
C GLU A 81 -5.72 14.72 -10.95
N GLU A 82 -5.96 13.56 -10.32
CA GLU A 82 -6.42 13.52 -8.92
C GLU A 82 -5.32 13.99 -7.93
N PHE A 83 -4.04 13.70 -8.20
CA PHE A 83 -2.94 14.23 -7.40
C PHE A 83 -2.89 15.75 -7.34
N LEU A 84 -3.29 16.43 -8.41
CA LEU A 84 -3.41 17.89 -8.42
C LEU A 84 -4.47 18.40 -7.45
N ASP A 85 -5.54 17.63 -7.26
CA ASP A 85 -6.63 17.96 -6.35
C ASP A 85 -6.33 17.59 -4.89
N ILE A 86 -5.27 16.83 -4.62
CA ILE A 86 -4.84 16.50 -3.26
C ILE A 86 -3.79 17.52 -2.81
N PRO A 87 -4.15 18.49 -1.93
CA PRO A 87 -3.24 19.55 -1.51
C PRO A 87 -2.28 19.09 -0.43
N ILE A 88 -1.25 19.90 -0.19
CA ILE A 88 -0.29 19.87 0.93
C ILE A 88 0.74 18.76 0.79
N ILE A 89 0.32 17.49 0.76
CA ILE A 89 1.22 16.34 0.80
C ILE A 89 1.97 16.11 -0.53
N ASP A 90 3.22 15.64 -0.43
CA ASP A 90 3.93 15.08 -1.58
C ASP A 90 3.36 13.71 -1.93
N LYS A 91 3.43 13.32 -3.19
CA LYS A 91 2.82 12.10 -3.70
C LYS A 91 3.78 11.35 -4.61
N ALA A 92 3.72 10.01 -4.55
CA ALA A 92 4.34 9.12 -5.52
C ALA A 92 3.32 8.08 -5.97
N ALA A 93 3.48 7.50 -7.17
CA ALA A 93 2.61 6.43 -7.65
C ALA A 93 3.46 5.27 -8.17
N PHE A 94 2.98 4.03 -7.92
CA PHE A 94 3.64 2.82 -8.38
C PHE A 94 2.89 2.21 -9.57
N PRO A 95 3.46 2.26 -10.80
CA PRO A 95 2.90 1.57 -11.95
C PRO A 95 2.86 0.05 -11.75
N LEU A 96 1.80 -0.58 -12.27
CA LEU A 96 1.56 -2.02 -12.20
C LEU A 96 2.31 -2.76 -13.31
N PHE A 97 3.09 -3.78 -12.96
CA PHE A 97 3.90 -4.53 -13.91
C PHE A 97 3.67 -6.04 -13.89
N GLY A 98 3.19 -6.61 -12.77
CA GLY A 98 3.21 -8.05 -12.51
C GLY A 98 2.38 -8.91 -13.47
N ASN A 99 1.45 -8.31 -14.21
CA ASN A 99 0.57 -8.97 -15.18
C ASN A 99 0.54 -8.21 -16.52
N ASN A 100 1.51 -7.33 -16.75
CA ASN A 100 1.59 -6.56 -17.98
C ASN A 100 2.08 -7.43 -19.12
N TRP A 101 1.40 -7.38 -20.28
CA TRP A 101 1.68 -8.20 -21.45
C TRP A 101 3.16 -8.12 -21.89
N PHE A 102 3.72 -6.92 -22.01
CA PHE A 102 5.12 -6.74 -22.44
C PHE A 102 6.11 -7.29 -21.43
N VAL A 103 5.82 -7.16 -20.12
CA VAL A 103 6.66 -7.73 -19.06
C VAL A 103 6.70 -9.25 -19.17
N LEU A 104 5.53 -9.88 -19.30
CA LEU A 104 5.41 -11.34 -19.40
C LEU A 104 6.09 -11.85 -20.68
N GLU A 105 5.91 -11.17 -21.81
CA GLU A 105 6.52 -11.53 -23.09
C GLU A 105 8.04 -11.41 -23.05
N PHE A 106 8.60 -10.33 -22.51
CA PHE A 106 10.05 -10.18 -22.37
C PHE A 106 10.66 -11.19 -21.39
N ILE A 107 9.96 -11.59 -20.33
CA ILE A 107 10.41 -12.66 -19.42
C ILE A 107 10.41 -14.01 -20.15
N LYS A 108 9.33 -14.37 -20.84
CA LYS A 108 9.22 -15.57 -21.68
C LYS A 108 10.38 -15.71 -22.64
N ASN A 109 10.70 -14.63 -23.35
CA ASN A 109 11.75 -14.60 -24.35
C ASN A 109 13.16 -14.39 -23.76
N LYS A 110 13.28 -14.22 -22.43
CA LYS A 110 14.53 -13.94 -21.71
C LYS A 110 15.24 -12.65 -22.18
N GLU A 111 14.45 -11.67 -22.63
CA GLU A 111 14.93 -10.39 -23.16
C GLU A 111 15.09 -9.34 -22.04
N TYR A 112 15.92 -9.62 -21.04
CA TYR A 112 16.03 -8.82 -19.82
C TYR A 112 16.54 -7.38 -20.04
N GLU A 113 17.32 -7.11 -21.08
CA GLU A 113 17.71 -5.74 -21.43
C GLU A 113 16.50 -4.93 -21.95
N LYS A 114 15.64 -5.54 -22.78
CA LYS A 114 14.39 -4.91 -23.22
C LYS A 114 13.40 -4.75 -22.05
N LEU A 115 13.32 -5.75 -21.16
CA LEU A 115 12.49 -5.65 -19.95
C LEU A 115 12.91 -4.45 -19.08
N ALA A 116 14.22 -4.28 -18.85
CA ALA A 116 14.74 -3.13 -18.10
C ALA A 116 14.44 -1.80 -18.81
N ALA A 117 14.58 -1.77 -20.14
CA ALA A 117 14.26 -0.60 -20.95
C ALA A 117 12.76 -0.27 -20.88
N TYR A 118 11.88 -1.27 -20.96
CA TYR A 118 10.44 -1.10 -20.86
C TYR A 118 10.02 -0.53 -19.50
N ILE A 119 10.51 -1.11 -18.42
CA ILE A 119 10.20 -0.64 -17.07
C ILE A 119 10.67 0.80 -16.88
N ASN A 120 11.89 1.12 -17.29
CA ASN A 120 12.40 2.49 -17.19
C ASN A 120 11.59 3.47 -18.04
N TRP A 121 11.21 3.07 -19.25
CA TRP A 121 10.38 3.87 -20.15
C TRP A 121 8.99 4.12 -19.53
N ILE A 122 8.34 3.09 -19.00
CA ILE A 122 7.04 3.24 -18.31
C ILE A 122 7.16 4.19 -17.11
N LEU A 123 8.15 4.01 -16.23
CA LEU A 123 8.35 4.92 -15.09
C LEU A 123 8.45 6.37 -15.56
N LYS A 124 9.16 6.61 -16.67
CA LYS A 124 9.35 7.94 -17.25
C LYS A 124 8.06 8.54 -17.82
N ILE A 125 7.35 7.79 -18.67
CA ILE A 125 6.15 8.31 -19.35
C ILE A 125 4.94 8.41 -18.41
N THR A 126 4.86 7.55 -17.37
CA THR A 126 3.79 7.57 -16.38
C THR A 126 4.12 8.43 -15.16
N LYS A 127 5.33 9.02 -15.08
CA LYS A 127 5.84 9.71 -13.89
C LYS A 127 5.74 8.82 -12.64
N GLY A 128 6.03 7.53 -12.82
CA GLY A 128 5.98 6.52 -11.77
C GLY A 128 7.22 6.51 -10.88
N TYR A 129 7.13 5.82 -9.73
CA TYR A 129 8.20 5.82 -8.73
C TYR A 129 8.89 4.47 -8.55
N ALA A 130 8.13 3.38 -8.57
CA ALA A 130 8.66 2.03 -8.30
C ALA A 130 7.88 0.95 -9.05
N ILE A 131 8.40 -0.26 -9.04
CA ILE A 131 7.76 -1.43 -9.63
C ILE A 131 6.72 -1.99 -8.66
N LYS A 132 5.44 -1.96 -9.03
CA LYS A 132 4.36 -2.64 -8.32
C LYS A 132 4.02 -3.96 -8.99
N ILE A 133 3.85 -4.99 -8.16
CA ILE A 133 3.38 -6.31 -8.56
C ILE A 133 2.11 -6.61 -7.76
N VAL A 134 1.07 -7.11 -8.43
CA VAL A 134 -0.17 -7.57 -7.79
C VAL A 134 -0.46 -8.97 -8.29
N ASN A 135 -0.55 -9.95 -7.39
CA ASN A 135 -0.88 -11.34 -7.69
C ASN A 135 -0.21 -11.80 -9.01
N PRO A 136 1.13 -11.89 -9.05
CA PRO A 136 1.89 -12.09 -10.29
C PRO A 136 1.40 -13.32 -11.05
N GLY A 137 1.05 -13.13 -12.33
CA GLY A 137 0.46 -14.16 -13.18
C GLY A 137 -0.98 -14.56 -12.82
N GLY A 138 -1.39 -14.38 -11.55
CA GLY A 138 -2.72 -14.78 -11.12
C GLY A 138 -3.82 -13.87 -11.67
N VAL A 139 -3.55 -12.56 -11.78
CA VAL A 139 -4.51 -11.64 -12.40
C VAL A 139 -4.65 -11.92 -13.90
N GLU A 140 -3.57 -12.27 -14.59
CA GLU A 140 -3.64 -12.70 -16.00
C GLU A 140 -4.48 -13.98 -16.13
N ASN A 141 -4.19 -15.01 -15.35
CA ASN A 141 -4.94 -16.24 -15.38
C ASN A 141 -6.42 -16.05 -15.03
N TRP A 142 -6.75 -15.07 -14.18
CA TRP A 142 -8.14 -14.76 -13.80
C TRP A 142 -9.00 -14.35 -14.99
N ALA A 143 -8.43 -13.67 -15.97
CA ALA A 143 -9.12 -13.35 -17.21
C ALA A 143 -9.59 -14.59 -17.98
N TRP A 144 -8.96 -15.74 -17.73
CA TRP A 144 -9.24 -17.03 -18.34
C TRP A 144 -9.94 -18.01 -17.38
N GLY A 145 -10.43 -17.53 -16.24
CA GLY A 145 -11.19 -18.32 -15.27
C GLY A 145 -10.33 -19.14 -14.30
N ALA A 146 -9.06 -18.79 -14.11
CA ALA A 146 -8.14 -19.47 -13.21
C ALA A 146 -7.37 -18.48 -12.32
N ASN A 147 -6.48 -18.99 -11.47
CA ASN A 147 -5.53 -18.23 -10.64
C ASN A 147 -4.19 -18.96 -10.63
N CYS A 148 -3.15 -18.35 -10.10
CA CYS A 148 -1.89 -19.01 -9.76
C CYS A 148 -1.91 -19.39 -8.28
N GLU A 149 -2.13 -20.66 -7.98
CA GLU A 149 -2.17 -21.19 -6.60
C GLU A 149 -0.78 -21.43 -6.01
N SER A 150 0.22 -21.54 -6.86
CA SER A 150 1.63 -21.77 -6.50
C SER A 150 2.54 -20.81 -7.25
N LEU A 151 3.73 -20.55 -6.69
CA LEU A 151 4.76 -19.77 -7.38
C LEU A 151 5.26 -20.42 -8.67
N ASP A 152 5.02 -21.71 -8.85
CA ASP A 152 5.44 -22.48 -10.01
C ASP A 152 4.25 -22.80 -10.95
N SER A 153 3.06 -22.19 -10.71
CA SER A 153 1.93 -22.28 -11.63
C SER A 153 2.25 -21.63 -12.96
N ASN A 154 1.77 -22.22 -14.05
CA ASN A 154 1.95 -21.62 -15.37
C ASN A 154 1.01 -20.41 -15.58
N VAL A 155 1.56 -19.33 -16.10
CA VAL A 155 0.77 -18.18 -16.57
C VAL A 155 0.35 -18.47 -18.02
N PHE A 156 -0.96 -18.51 -18.26
CA PHE A 156 -1.52 -18.90 -19.55
C PHE A 156 -1.00 -18.02 -20.68
N HIS A 157 -0.68 -18.67 -21.83
CA HIS A 157 -0.17 -18.06 -23.05
C HIS A 157 1.27 -17.53 -22.99
N PHE A 158 1.86 -17.40 -21.80
CA PHE A 158 3.22 -16.86 -21.64
C PHE A 158 4.25 -17.92 -21.26
N ASP A 159 3.85 -19.06 -20.72
CA ASP A 159 4.76 -20.11 -20.24
C ASP A 159 5.82 -19.59 -19.25
N VAL A 160 5.40 -18.67 -18.40
CA VAL A 160 6.20 -18.12 -17.28
C VAL A 160 5.50 -18.46 -15.96
N THR A 161 6.23 -18.35 -14.85
CA THR A 161 5.69 -18.61 -13.51
C THR A 161 5.70 -17.35 -12.66
N PRO A 162 4.86 -17.26 -11.60
CA PRO A 162 4.95 -16.20 -10.59
C PRO A 162 6.36 -16.02 -10.03
N ARG A 163 7.08 -17.11 -9.79
CA ARG A 163 8.48 -17.11 -9.33
C ARG A 163 9.39 -16.37 -10.31
N GLU A 164 9.31 -16.71 -11.59
CA GLU A 164 10.10 -16.05 -12.64
C GLU A 164 9.76 -14.57 -12.77
N ILE A 165 8.48 -14.19 -12.61
CA ILE A 165 8.05 -12.79 -12.64
C ILE A 165 8.69 -12.02 -11.48
N VAL A 166 8.56 -12.51 -10.24
CA VAL A 166 9.11 -11.86 -9.04
C VAL A 166 10.63 -11.77 -9.14
N GLU A 167 11.31 -12.85 -9.50
CA GLU A 167 12.77 -12.89 -9.61
C GLU A 167 13.29 -11.94 -10.68
N SER A 168 12.68 -11.95 -11.87
CA SER A 168 13.10 -11.12 -13.00
C SER A 168 12.90 -9.63 -12.71
N LEU A 169 11.74 -9.25 -12.17
CA LEU A 169 11.46 -7.87 -11.81
C LEU A 169 12.35 -7.37 -10.67
N THR A 170 12.69 -8.24 -9.71
CA THR A 170 13.66 -7.89 -8.65
C THR A 170 15.04 -7.64 -9.24
N LYS A 171 15.54 -8.52 -10.11
CA LYS A 171 16.84 -8.35 -10.80
C LYS A 171 16.89 -7.09 -11.65
N VAL A 172 15.81 -6.81 -12.37
CA VAL A 172 15.70 -5.58 -13.18
C VAL A 172 15.68 -4.33 -12.29
N ASN A 173 14.95 -4.35 -11.17
CA ASN A 173 14.95 -3.25 -10.21
C ASN A 173 16.38 -2.93 -9.71
N GLU A 174 17.16 -3.96 -9.38
CA GLU A 174 18.54 -3.81 -8.94
C GLU A 174 19.46 -3.31 -10.08
N THR A 175 19.23 -3.76 -11.31
CA THR A 175 19.96 -3.29 -12.51
C THR A 175 19.70 -1.81 -12.79
N LEU A 176 18.43 -1.39 -12.71
CA LEU A 176 18.01 0.01 -12.91
C LEU A 176 18.42 0.93 -11.75
N LYS A 177 18.79 0.36 -10.63
CA LYS A 177 19.17 1.11 -9.44
C LYS A 177 18.02 1.98 -8.91
N LEU A 178 16.81 1.51 -8.96
CA LEU A 178 15.66 2.27 -8.48
C LEU A 178 15.75 2.57 -6.97
N PRO A 179 15.21 3.70 -6.51
CA PRO A 179 15.30 4.10 -5.10
C PRO A 179 14.56 3.13 -4.16
N HIS A 180 13.35 2.70 -4.53
CA HIS A 180 12.60 1.67 -3.82
C HIS A 180 12.88 0.29 -4.42
N THR A 181 12.66 -0.76 -3.64
CA THR A 181 12.65 -2.14 -4.14
C THR A 181 11.34 -2.46 -4.86
N ILE A 182 11.15 -3.69 -5.34
CA ILE A 182 9.83 -4.12 -5.82
C ILE A 182 8.82 -4.11 -4.67
N HIS A 183 7.60 -3.68 -4.95
CA HIS A 183 6.49 -3.55 -3.99
C HIS A 183 5.40 -4.56 -4.35
N VAL A 184 5.24 -5.61 -3.54
CA VAL A 184 4.53 -6.81 -3.94
C VAL A 184 3.29 -7.06 -3.10
N HIS A 185 2.15 -7.20 -3.77
CA HIS A 185 0.95 -7.87 -3.32
C HIS A 185 1.05 -9.31 -3.85
N ALA A 186 1.36 -10.24 -2.95
CA ALA A 186 1.68 -11.61 -3.35
C ALA A 186 0.45 -12.42 -3.76
N ASN A 187 0.69 -13.57 -4.39
CA ASN A 187 -0.35 -14.55 -4.69
C ASN A 187 -1.00 -15.09 -3.41
N ASN A 188 -2.16 -15.72 -3.56
CA ASN A 188 -2.92 -16.36 -2.48
C ASN A 188 -3.27 -15.43 -1.30
N LEU A 189 -3.34 -14.13 -1.55
CA LEU A 189 -3.76 -13.16 -0.55
C LEU A 189 -5.11 -13.56 0.04
N GLY A 190 -5.22 -13.55 1.36
CA GLY A 190 -6.46 -13.82 2.07
C GLY A 190 -6.87 -15.30 2.14
N HIS A 191 -6.06 -16.25 1.68
CA HIS A 191 -6.35 -17.67 1.78
C HIS A 191 -5.77 -18.27 3.07
N PRO A 192 -6.54 -19.07 3.85
CA PRO A 192 -5.99 -19.83 4.97
C PRO A 192 -4.77 -20.65 4.56
N GLY A 193 -3.70 -20.64 5.40
CA GLY A 193 -2.45 -21.34 5.13
C GLY A 193 -1.48 -20.62 4.19
N ASN A 194 -1.78 -19.42 3.74
CA ASN A 194 -0.92 -18.69 2.79
C ASN A 194 0.44 -18.24 3.34
N LYS A 195 0.69 -18.38 4.65
CA LYS A 195 2.00 -18.08 5.25
C LYS A 195 3.14 -18.86 4.59
N GLU A 196 2.90 -20.12 4.22
CA GLU A 196 3.90 -20.97 3.58
C GLU A 196 4.25 -20.43 2.17
N HIS A 197 3.23 -20.02 1.42
CA HIS A 197 3.42 -19.38 0.12
C HIS A 197 4.19 -18.05 0.24
N THR A 198 3.91 -17.29 1.29
CA THR A 198 4.59 -16.04 1.59
C THR A 198 6.07 -16.27 1.90
N LEU A 199 6.39 -17.23 2.76
CA LEU A 199 7.76 -17.62 3.07
C LEU A 199 8.52 -18.11 1.84
N ASP A 200 7.86 -18.88 0.95
CA ASP A 200 8.46 -19.32 -0.30
C ASP A 200 8.71 -18.13 -1.26
N THR A 201 7.81 -17.16 -1.29
CA THR A 201 8.00 -15.90 -2.04
C THR A 201 9.25 -15.16 -1.55
N PHE A 202 9.45 -15.05 -0.24
CA PHE A 202 10.65 -14.41 0.33
C PHE A 202 11.94 -15.12 -0.07
N LYS A 203 11.94 -16.45 -0.06
CA LYS A 203 13.09 -17.27 -0.47
C LYS A 203 13.46 -17.09 -1.95
N THR A 204 12.50 -16.79 -2.80
CA THR A 204 12.73 -16.54 -4.24
C THR A 204 13.77 -15.45 -4.48
N VAL A 205 13.80 -14.44 -3.61
CA VAL A 205 14.70 -13.27 -3.77
C VAL A 205 15.87 -13.25 -2.78
N GLU A 206 16.02 -14.25 -1.93
CA GLU A 206 17.03 -14.31 -0.87
C GLU A 206 18.46 -14.14 -1.38
N LYS A 207 18.76 -14.69 -2.56
CA LYS A 207 20.08 -14.62 -3.18
C LYS A 207 20.33 -13.34 -3.99
N ILE A 208 19.32 -12.49 -4.15
CA ILE A 208 19.44 -11.24 -4.90
C ILE A 208 19.99 -10.17 -3.96
N GLN A 209 21.18 -9.69 -4.26
CA GLN A 209 21.80 -8.63 -3.47
C GLN A 209 21.14 -7.30 -3.77
N SER A 210 20.60 -6.67 -2.72
CA SER A 210 20.10 -5.31 -2.83
C SER A 210 21.26 -4.33 -2.99
N LYS A 211 20.96 -3.25 -3.68
CA LYS A 211 21.89 -2.19 -3.96
C LYS A 211 22.41 -1.49 -2.71
N LYS A 212 23.62 -0.97 -2.81
CA LYS A 212 24.27 -0.21 -1.75
C LYS A 212 23.37 0.93 -1.24
N GLY A 213 23.12 0.96 0.06
CA GLY A 213 22.28 1.96 0.74
C GLY A 213 20.81 1.56 0.91
N ARG A 214 20.35 0.49 0.24
CA ARG A 214 19.09 -0.15 0.47
C ARG A 214 19.35 -1.54 1.06
N ASN A 215 18.75 -1.88 2.18
CA ASN A 215 19.03 -3.14 2.89
C ASN A 215 18.09 -4.27 2.45
N SER A 216 17.00 -3.95 1.72
CA SER A 216 16.02 -4.93 1.26
C SER A 216 15.96 -4.99 -0.26
N ALA A 217 15.77 -6.18 -0.81
CA ALA A 217 15.51 -6.44 -2.22
C ALA A 217 14.02 -6.61 -2.51
N PHE A 218 13.19 -6.74 -1.47
CA PHE A 218 11.78 -7.08 -1.57
C PHE A 218 10.96 -6.36 -0.51
N HIS A 219 9.78 -5.86 -0.87
CA HIS A 219 8.80 -5.31 0.05
C HIS A 219 7.46 -6.00 -0.16
N LEU A 220 6.98 -6.72 0.86
CA LEU A 220 5.63 -7.29 0.87
C LEU A 220 4.67 -6.30 1.51
N THR A 221 3.67 -5.88 0.75
CA THR A 221 2.66 -4.95 1.26
C THR A 221 1.52 -5.68 1.96
N HIS A 222 0.81 -4.98 2.85
CA HIS A 222 -0.35 -5.47 3.63
C HIS A 222 -0.20 -6.93 4.07
N CYS A 223 0.95 -7.23 4.65
CA CYS A 223 1.41 -8.59 4.97
C CYS A 223 0.42 -9.36 5.85
N GLN A 224 -0.42 -8.67 6.63
CA GLN A 224 -1.41 -9.34 7.45
C GLN A 224 -2.36 -10.24 6.64
N PHE A 225 -2.65 -9.91 5.38
CA PHE A 225 -3.48 -10.76 4.51
C PHE A 225 -2.70 -11.92 3.89
N ASN A 226 -1.38 -11.98 4.09
CA ASN A 226 -0.46 -13.01 3.65
C ASN A 226 0.17 -13.82 4.80
N ALA A 227 -0.30 -13.61 6.03
CA ALA A 227 0.22 -14.25 7.24
C ALA A 227 -0.85 -15.13 7.92
N TYR A 228 -1.56 -15.91 7.13
CA TYR A 228 -2.64 -16.78 7.58
C TYR A 228 -2.13 -18.21 7.78
N GLY A 229 -2.41 -18.77 8.97
CA GLY A 229 -2.26 -20.18 9.30
C GLY A 229 -3.55 -20.98 9.06
N GLY A 230 -3.54 -22.24 9.48
CA GLY A 230 -4.62 -23.18 9.20
C GLY A 230 -4.59 -23.71 7.77
N THR A 231 -5.60 -24.49 7.39
CA THR A 231 -5.75 -25.08 6.05
C THR A 231 -7.05 -24.64 5.37
N ASN A 232 -8.01 -24.16 6.14
CA ASN A 232 -9.32 -23.71 5.68
C ASN A 232 -9.92 -22.71 6.69
N TRP A 233 -11.08 -22.14 6.39
CA TRP A 233 -11.73 -21.17 7.27
C TRP A 233 -12.22 -21.74 8.63
N GLY A 234 -12.30 -23.06 8.78
CA GLY A 234 -12.69 -23.72 10.03
C GLY A 234 -11.56 -23.79 11.05
N ASP A 235 -10.33 -23.94 10.58
CA ASP A 235 -9.10 -23.99 11.38
C ASP A 235 -8.23 -22.75 11.24
N PHE A 236 -8.75 -21.69 10.64
CA PHE A 236 -8.09 -20.41 10.41
C PHE A 236 -7.47 -19.85 11.70
N GLU A 237 -6.19 -19.49 11.63
CA GLU A 237 -5.41 -18.97 12.76
C GLU A 237 -4.33 -17.99 12.27
N SER A 238 -3.64 -17.33 13.21
CA SER A 238 -2.51 -16.47 12.90
C SER A 238 -1.29 -17.28 12.45
N GLY A 239 -0.63 -16.79 11.40
CA GLY A 239 0.69 -17.24 10.96
C GLY A 239 1.75 -16.14 11.14
N ALA A 240 1.45 -15.10 11.90
CA ALA A 240 2.32 -13.93 12.05
C ALA A 240 3.67 -14.27 12.70
N ALA A 241 3.69 -15.21 13.64
CA ALA A 241 4.92 -15.62 14.33
C ALA A 241 5.96 -16.16 13.35
N ASP A 242 5.56 -17.04 12.43
CA ASP A 242 6.47 -17.63 11.43
C ASP A 242 7.04 -16.56 10.49
N ILE A 243 6.21 -15.63 10.04
CA ILE A 243 6.63 -14.51 9.21
C ILE A 243 7.59 -13.59 9.97
N ALA A 244 7.27 -13.25 11.22
CA ALA A 244 8.13 -12.41 12.05
C ALA A 244 9.47 -13.10 12.37
N GLU A 245 9.49 -14.41 12.60
CA GLU A 245 10.72 -15.17 12.79
C GLU A 245 11.62 -15.11 11.55
N TYR A 246 11.03 -15.26 10.36
CA TYR A 246 11.78 -15.09 9.11
C TYR A 246 12.37 -13.68 9.00
N LEU A 247 11.58 -12.63 9.24
CA LEU A 247 12.05 -11.25 9.20
C LEU A 247 13.17 -10.98 10.23
N ASN A 248 13.08 -11.58 11.41
CA ASN A 248 14.07 -11.41 12.47
C ASN A 248 15.44 -12.03 12.12
N THR A 249 15.47 -12.99 11.20
CA THR A 249 16.68 -13.68 10.76
C THR A 249 17.18 -13.24 9.37
N HIS A 250 16.32 -12.63 8.56
CA HIS A 250 16.62 -12.23 7.18
C HIS A 250 16.39 -10.72 6.97
N LYS A 251 17.37 -10.05 6.36
CA LYS A 251 17.34 -8.58 6.17
C LYS A 251 16.90 -8.12 4.78
N HIS A 252 16.76 -9.04 3.84
CA HIS A 252 16.46 -8.72 2.44
C HIS A 252 14.99 -8.39 2.19
N VAL A 253 14.11 -8.59 3.19
CA VAL A 253 12.67 -8.34 3.12
C VAL A 253 12.27 -7.23 4.09
N THR A 254 11.37 -6.38 3.63
CA THR A 254 10.59 -5.44 4.46
C THR A 254 9.11 -5.68 4.22
N ILE A 255 8.26 -5.32 5.18
CA ILE A 255 6.80 -5.43 5.06
C ILE A 255 6.10 -4.16 5.51
N ASP A 256 4.89 -3.92 5.03
CA ASP A 256 3.89 -3.12 5.72
C ASP A 256 2.71 -3.99 6.17
N VAL A 257 2.05 -3.59 7.25
CA VAL A 257 1.10 -4.48 7.92
C VAL A 257 -0.26 -4.54 7.24
N GLY A 258 -0.79 -3.45 6.71
CA GLY A 258 -2.13 -3.43 6.13
C GLY A 258 -3.23 -3.66 7.17
N GLN A 259 -3.13 -3.03 8.33
CA GLN A 259 -3.94 -3.30 9.52
C GLN A 259 -5.44 -3.23 9.29
N VAL A 260 -6.17 -4.28 9.64
CA VAL A 260 -7.63 -4.30 9.73
C VAL A 260 -8.10 -3.45 10.90
N ILE A 261 -9.13 -2.63 10.66
CA ILE A 261 -9.73 -1.74 11.65
C ILE A 261 -11.17 -2.13 11.90
N PHE A 262 -11.53 -2.31 13.16
CA PHE A 262 -12.93 -2.45 13.57
C PHE A 262 -13.58 -1.07 13.62
N ALA A 263 -14.67 -0.90 12.90
CA ALA A 263 -15.33 0.38 12.78
C ALA A 263 -16.86 0.23 12.82
N LYS A 264 -17.56 1.36 12.91
CA LYS A 264 -19.03 1.39 12.91
C LYS A 264 -19.63 1.23 11.50
N ALA A 265 -18.85 1.45 10.47
CA ALA A 265 -19.27 1.39 9.08
C ALA A 265 -18.35 0.46 8.26
N ALA A 266 -18.84 -0.01 7.12
CA ALA A 266 -18.04 -0.81 6.20
C ALA A 266 -16.89 0.00 5.61
N THR A 267 -15.73 -0.62 5.49
CA THR A 267 -14.64 -0.11 4.65
C THR A 267 -14.97 -0.31 3.18
N THR A 268 -14.19 0.27 2.32
CA THR A 268 -14.29 0.05 0.88
C THR A 268 -13.06 -0.70 0.42
N THR A 269 -13.21 -1.99 0.16
CA THR A 269 -12.10 -2.78 -0.37
C THR A 269 -12.01 -2.61 -1.87
N MET A 270 -10.81 -2.30 -2.36
CA MET A 270 -10.52 -2.10 -3.77
C MET A 270 -9.10 -2.56 -4.10
N THR A 271 -8.96 -3.45 -5.06
CA THR A 271 -7.67 -3.98 -5.49
C THR A 271 -7.68 -4.38 -6.96
N ALA A 272 -6.52 -4.61 -7.54
CA ALA A 272 -6.33 -5.20 -8.86
C ALA A 272 -6.31 -6.75 -8.82
N ASP A 273 -6.56 -7.37 -7.67
CA ASP A 273 -6.61 -8.83 -7.49
C ASP A 273 -8.04 -9.34 -7.55
N GLY A 274 -8.47 -9.77 -8.73
CA GLY A 274 -9.81 -10.31 -8.94
C GLY A 274 -10.13 -11.55 -8.09
N PRO A 275 -9.27 -12.56 -8.00
CA PRO A 275 -9.44 -13.69 -7.09
C PRO A 275 -9.71 -13.27 -5.64
N TRP A 276 -8.97 -12.30 -5.12
CA TRP A 276 -9.16 -11.79 -3.77
C TRP A 276 -10.49 -11.04 -3.62
N GLU A 277 -10.83 -10.15 -4.51
CA GLU A 277 -12.11 -9.43 -4.48
C GLU A 277 -13.31 -10.38 -4.54
N PHE A 278 -13.22 -11.43 -5.36
CA PHE A 278 -14.24 -12.46 -5.44
C PHE A 278 -14.38 -13.25 -4.13
N ALA A 279 -13.25 -13.67 -3.54
CA ALA A 279 -13.24 -14.37 -2.27
C ALA A 279 -13.80 -13.50 -1.13
N LEU A 280 -13.44 -12.22 -1.08
CA LEU A 280 -13.93 -11.28 -0.09
C LEU A 280 -15.44 -11.04 -0.22
N HIS A 281 -15.96 -10.96 -1.44
CA HIS A 281 -17.39 -10.85 -1.70
C HIS A 281 -18.16 -12.03 -1.11
N HIS A 282 -17.67 -13.24 -1.32
CA HIS A 282 -18.29 -14.45 -0.75
C HIS A 282 -18.17 -14.52 0.77
N LEU A 283 -17.01 -14.20 1.32
CA LEU A 283 -16.78 -14.18 2.76
C LEU A 283 -17.70 -13.16 3.45
N GLY A 284 -17.88 -11.98 2.88
CA GLY A 284 -18.78 -10.95 3.36
C GLY A 284 -20.25 -11.42 3.38
N GLY A 285 -20.69 -12.11 2.34
CA GLY A 285 -22.03 -12.72 2.26
C GLY A 285 -22.23 -13.81 3.32
N THR A 286 -21.22 -14.62 3.56
CA THR A 286 -21.25 -15.70 4.55
C THR A 286 -21.33 -15.17 5.98
N SER A 287 -20.69 -14.05 6.27
CA SER A 287 -20.70 -13.43 7.60
C SER A 287 -21.95 -12.58 7.89
N ASN A 288 -22.89 -12.47 6.95
CA ASN A 288 -24.06 -11.56 6.98
C ASN A 288 -23.70 -10.05 7.09
N TRP A 289 -22.44 -9.72 6.83
CA TRP A 289 -21.94 -8.36 6.78
C TRP A 289 -21.32 -8.07 5.41
N GLY A 290 -21.34 -6.84 4.97
CA GLY A 290 -20.75 -6.46 3.68
C GLY A 290 -21.53 -6.99 2.48
N ALA A 291 -20.96 -7.87 1.70
CA ALA A 291 -21.52 -8.35 0.44
C ALA A 291 -22.64 -9.40 0.64
N ARG A 292 -23.83 -8.95 0.96
CA ARG A 292 -25.04 -9.80 0.93
C ARG A 292 -25.43 -10.09 -0.53
N PRO A 293 -26.23 -11.13 -0.82
CA PRO A 293 -26.89 -11.26 -2.11
C PRO A 293 -27.61 -9.94 -2.46
N GLY A 294 -27.28 -9.36 -3.62
CA GLY A 294 -27.81 -8.07 -4.06
C GLY A 294 -27.01 -6.84 -3.61
N VAL A 295 -25.96 -6.98 -2.80
CA VAL A 295 -25.02 -5.89 -2.53
C VAL A 295 -24.23 -5.58 -3.80
N LYS A 296 -24.11 -4.31 -4.11
CA LYS A 296 -23.44 -3.81 -5.30
C LYS A 296 -21.95 -4.17 -5.28
N TRP A 297 -21.55 -5.00 -6.21
CA TRP A 297 -20.16 -5.27 -6.54
C TRP A 297 -19.88 -4.80 -7.96
N ILE A 298 -18.82 -4.02 -8.12
CA ILE A 298 -18.42 -3.46 -9.41
C ILE A 298 -17.10 -4.08 -9.80
N ASN A 299 -17.14 -4.87 -10.86
CA ASN A 299 -15.94 -5.32 -11.52
C ASN A 299 -15.46 -4.20 -12.46
N ASN A 300 -14.28 -3.69 -12.22
CA ASN A 300 -13.65 -2.66 -13.04
C ASN A 300 -12.41 -3.25 -13.71
N GLN A 301 -12.56 -3.59 -14.98
CA GLN A 301 -11.42 -3.97 -15.82
C GLN A 301 -10.65 -2.71 -16.20
N VAL A 302 -9.37 -2.71 -15.91
CA VAL A 302 -8.46 -1.62 -16.23
C VAL A 302 -7.25 -2.19 -16.93
N GLU A 303 -7.14 -1.97 -18.21
CA GLU A 303 -6.10 -2.53 -19.08
C GLU A 303 -6.07 -4.06 -19.03
N SER A 304 -4.88 -4.63 -18.84
CA SER A 304 -4.66 -6.06 -18.61
C SER A 304 -4.98 -6.52 -17.19
N GLU A 305 -5.48 -5.63 -16.33
CA GLU A 305 -5.83 -5.95 -14.96
C GLU A 305 -7.28 -6.37 -14.86
N SER A 306 -7.55 -7.60 -15.18
CA SER A 306 -8.88 -8.18 -15.11
C SER A 306 -9.27 -8.57 -13.69
N GLY A 307 -10.58 -8.63 -13.43
CA GLY A 307 -11.15 -9.17 -12.21
C GLY A 307 -11.03 -8.27 -10.98
N SER A 308 -10.66 -7.01 -11.14
CA SER A 308 -10.66 -6.06 -10.02
C SER A 308 -12.07 -5.56 -9.71
N GLY A 309 -12.35 -5.33 -8.43
CA GLY A 309 -13.65 -4.90 -7.97
C GLY A 309 -13.59 -3.89 -6.84
N ILE A 310 -14.78 -3.44 -6.43
CA ILE A 310 -14.99 -2.58 -5.26
C ILE A 310 -16.03 -3.26 -4.39
N VAL A 311 -15.61 -3.71 -3.20
CA VAL A 311 -16.45 -4.45 -2.27
C VAL A 311 -16.54 -3.70 -0.95
N PRO A 312 -17.75 -3.31 -0.50
CA PRO A 312 -17.93 -2.87 0.87
C PRO A 312 -17.76 -4.06 1.81
N TYR A 313 -16.90 -3.92 2.81
CA TYR A 313 -16.67 -4.96 3.80
C TYR A 313 -16.66 -4.41 5.23
N PHE A 314 -17.33 -5.09 6.13
CA PHE A 314 -17.41 -4.69 7.53
C PHE A 314 -16.60 -5.67 8.39
N PHE A 315 -15.44 -5.22 8.83
CA PHE A 315 -14.64 -5.97 9.80
C PHE A 315 -15.24 -5.85 11.20
N SER A 316 -15.73 -6.96 11.72
CA SER A 316 -16.36 -7.03 13.03
C SER A 316 -15.54 -7.83 14.04
N PRO A 317 -15.30 -7.34 15.26
CA PRO A 317 -14.60 -8.09 16.29
C PRO A 317 -15.35 -9.36 16.72
N LYS A 318 -16.66 -9.43 16.51
CA LYS A 318 -17.47 -10.62 16.83
C LYS A 318 -17.32 -11.76 15.82
N VAL A 319 -16.82 -11.47 14.62
CA VAL A 319 -16.52 -12.47 13.61
C VAL A 319 -15.11 -13.01 13.85
N ALA A 320 -14.97 -14.31 14.12
CA ALA A 320 -13.68 -14.89 14.50
C ALA A 320 -12.59 -14.64 13.45
N VAL A 321 -12.89 -14.78 12.16
CA VAL A 321 -11.97 -14.50 11.07
C VAL A 321 -11.45 -13.06 11.12
N ASN A 322 -12.36 -12.08 11.26
CA ASN A 322 -11.96 -10.66 11.30
C ASN A 322 -11.13 -10.33 12.55
N ALA A 323 -11.45 -10.95 13.68
CA ALA A 323 -10.69 -10.75 14.92
C ALA A 323 -9.27 -11.34 14.83
N VAL A 324 -9.11 -12.49 14.20
CA VAL A 324 -7.77 -13.05 13.88
C VAL A 324 -7.02 -12.16 12.90
N GLN A 325 -7.68 -11.68 11.84
CA GLN A 325 -7.08 -10.74 10.88
C GLN A 325 -6.58 -9.47 11.58
N TRP A 326 -7.37 -8.91 12.48
CA TRP A 326 -6.97 -7.74 13.27
C TRP A 326 -5.73 -8.04 14.14
N ALA A 327 -5.69 -9.20 14.81
CA ALA A 327 -4.58 -9.59 15.66
C ALA A 327 -3.29 -9.81 14.88
N ILE A 328 -3.35 -10.44 13.71
CA ILE A 328 -2.19 -10.71 12.84
C ILE A 328 -1.40 -9.43 12.55
N GLY A 329 -2.05 -8.31 12.21
CA GLY A 329 -1.34 -7.08 11.93
C GLY A 329 -0.59 -6.53 13.15
N LEU A 330 -1.17 -6.65 14.35
CA LEU A 330 -0.51 -6.27 15.60
C LEU A 330 0.65 -7.22 15.93
N GLU A 331 0.46 -8.53 15.76
CA GLU A 331 1.50 -9.53 15.98
C GLU A 331 2.70 -9.32 15.05
N LEU A 332 2.48 -9.10 13.76
CA LEU A 332 3.56 -8.78 12.80
C LEU A 332 4.37 -7.57 13.26
N MET A 333 3.70 -6.49 13.69
CA MET A 333 4.37 -5.28 14.17
C MET A 333 5.15 -5.52 15.46
N LEU A 334 4.58 -6.28 16.41
CA LEU A 334 5.14 -6.46 17.73
C LEU A 334 6.19 -7.60 17.81
N LEU A 335 6.06 -8.64 16.99
CA LEU A 335 7.01 -9.77 16.96
C LEU A 335 8.23 -9.48 16.08
N THR A 336 8.14 -8.56 15.13
CA THR A 336 9.29 -8.14 14.31
C THR A 336 10.20 -7.24 15.14
N LYS A 337 11.36 -7.75 15.52
CA LYS A 337 12.31 -7.06 16.42
C LYS A 337 12.91 -5.78 15.83
N ASN A 338 13.15 -5.78 14.52
CA ASN A 338 13.74 -4.65 13.82
C ASN A 338 12.68 -3.76 13.20
N SER A 339 12.34 -2.65 13.86
CA SER A 339 11.34 -1.69 13.41
C SER A 339 11.63 -1.06 12.03
N TRP A 340 12.84 -1.23 11.49
CA TRP A 340 13.19 -0.81 10.12
C TRP A 340 12.76 -1.80 9.04
N GLN A 341 12.13 -2.92 9.41
CA GLN A 341 11.64 -3.95 8.47
C GLN A 341 10.12 -4.06 8.43
N VAL A 342 9.40 -3.40 9.34
CA VAL A 342 7.93 -3.44 9.41
C VAL A 342 7.37 -2.03 9.49
N PHE A 343 6.34 -1.73 8.67
CA PHE A 343 5.79 -0.37 8.58
C PHE A 343 4.29 -0.37 8.83
N MET A 344 3.82 0.74 9.40
CA MET A 344 2.42 0.94 9.72
C MET A 344 1.64 1.42 8.50
N THR A 345 0.66 0.65 8.07
CA THR A 345 -0.35 1.00 7.07
C THR A 345 -1.68 0.36 7.40
N THR A 346 -2.75 0.78 6.75
CA THR A 346 -4.04 0.09 6.72
C THR A 346 -4.36 -0.46 5.34
N ASP A 347 -3.44 -0.35 4.39
CA ASP A 347 -3.77 -0.54 2.98
C ASP A 347 -5.02 0.29 2.61
N HIS A 348 -5.00 1.56 3.04
CA HIS A 348 -6.16 2.45 2.91
C HIS A 348 -6.78 2.38 1.51
N PRO A 349 -8.11 2.14 1.40
CA PRO A 349 -9.08 1.95 2.46
C PRO A 349 -9.38 0.47 2.80
N ASN A 350 -8.61 -0.48 2.28
CA ASN A 350 -8.92 -1.92 2.29
C ASN A 350 -9.04 -2.51 3.70
N GLY A 351 -8.02 -2.37 4.53
CA GLY A 351 -8.06 -2.81 5.94
C GLY A 351 -8.79 -1.79 6.82
N GLY A 352 -8.72 -0.52 6.45
CA GLY A 352 -9.35 0.59 7.16
C GLY A 352 -8.89 1.96 6.64
N PRO A 353 -9.56 3.05 7.04
CA PRO A 353 -9.15 4.39 6.66
C PRO A 353 -7.85 4.80 7.37
N PHE A 354 -6.98 5.56 6.69
CA PHE A 354 -5.75 6.09 7.28
C PHE A 354 -6.01 7.00 8.50
N THR A 355 -7.21 7.54 8.63
CA THR A 355 -7.62 8.29 9.80
C THR A 355 -7.65 7.47 11.10
N SER A 356 -7.54 6.15 11.00
CA SER A 356 -7.41 5.21 12.13
C SER A 356 -5.96 5.02 12.61
N TYR A 357 -4.97 5.65 12.00
CA TYR A 357 -3.57 5.56 12.42
C TYR A 357 -3.33 5.90 13.90
N PRO A 358 -3.97 6.92 14.49
CA PRO A 358 -3.85 7.18 15.93
C PRO A 358 -4.28 6.03 16.82
N GLN A 359 -5.37 5.34 16.45
CA GLN A 359 -5.85 4.15 17.14
C GLN A 359 -4.85 2.99 17.05
N MET A 360 -4.23 2.79 15.86
CA MET A 360 -3.18 1.78 15.69
C MET A 360 -1.97 2.08 16.56
N ILE A 361 -1.50 3.33 16.57
CA ILE A 361 -0.38 3.77 17.42
C ILE A 361 -0.68 3.49 18.89
N ARG A 362 -1.91 3.75 19.34
CA ARG A 362 -2.36 3.37 20.67
C ARG A 362 -2.20 1.87 20.93
N TRP A 363 -2.66 1.01 20.03
CA TRP A 363 -2.55 -0.43 20.20
C TRP A 363 -1.09 -0.93 20.22
N PHE A 364 -0.21 -0.29 19.45
CA PHE A 364 1.21 -0.65 19.45
C PHE A 364 1.95 -0.20 20.72
N MET A 365 1.53 0.90 21.36
CA MET A 365 2.20 1.51 22.49
C MET A 365 1.54 1.21 23.85
N ASP A 366 0.34 0.65 23.87
CA ASP A 366 -0.42 0.38 25.11
C ASP A 366 -1.05 -1.01 25.05
N LYS A 367 -0.40 -1.96 25.73
CA LYS A 367 -0.87 -3.35 25.84
C LYS A 367 -2.28 -3.43 26.40
N LYS A 368 -2.58 -2.65 27.45
CA LYS A 368 -3.90 -2.64 28.06
C LYS A 368 -5.01 -2.29 27.07
N SER A 369 -4.76 -1.35 26.17
CA SER A 369 -5.73 -0.95 25.14
C SER A 369 -5.98 -2.05 24.11
N ARG A 370 -4.94 -2.77 23.64
CA ARG A 370 -5.13 -3.87 22.70
C ARG A 370 -5.72 -5.11 23.37
N ASP A 371 -5.36 -5.39 24.62
CA ASP A 371 -5.93 -6.49 25.41
C ASP A 371 -7.42 -6.26 25.67
N ASP A 372 -7.85 -5.03 25.93
CA ASP A 372 -9.27 -4.70 26.07
C ASP A 372 -10.06 -5.02 24.80
N VAL A 373 -9.52 -4.71 23.62
CA VAL A 373 -10.16 -5.08 22.35
C VAL A 373 -10.18 -6.60 22.18
N LEU A 374 -9.05 -7.26 22.37
CA LEU A 374 -8.91 -8.71 22.16
C LEU A 374 -9.83 -9.51 23.11
N LEU A 375 -9.78 -9.22 24.40
CA LEU A 375 -10.44 -10.04 25.44
C LEU A 375 -11.91 -9.68 25.67
N ASN A 376 -12.28 -8.41 25.47
CA ASN A 376 -13.62 -7.92 25.78
C ASN A 376 -14.50 -7.71 24.55
N GLN A 377 -13.91 -7.47 23.37
CA GLN A 377 -14.67 -7.15 22.15
C GLN A 377 -14.62 -8.27 21.13
N CYS A 378 -13.49 -8.96 21.00
CA CYS A 378 -13.30 -10.02 20.01
C CYS A 378 -14.03 -11.33 20.36
N SER A 379 -14.21 -12.16 19.36
CA SER A 379 -14.70 -13.53 19.51
C SER A 379 -13.72 -14.35 20.37
N LYS A 380 -14.22 -15.13 21.33
CA LYS A 380 -13.39 -16.02 22.16
C LYS A 380 -12.57 -17.00 21.33
N LYS A 381 -13.13 -17.50 20.23
CA LYS A 381 -12.40 -18.37 19.28
C LYS A 381 -11.18 -17.69 18.68
N ALA A 382 -11.23 -16.38 18.45
CA ALA A 382 -10.09 -15.63 17.90
C ALA A 382 -8.96 -15.54 18.92
N VAL A 383 -9.27 -15.37 20.21
CA VAL A 383 -8.23 -15.30 21.26
C VAL A 383 -7.37 -16.56 21.33
N GLU A 384 -7.98 -17.73 21.06
CA GLU A 384 -7.30 -19.02 21.05
C GLU A 384 -6.48 -19.25 19.75
N LYS A 385 -6.73 -18.46 18.71
CA LYS A 385 -6.15 -18.58 17.37
C LYS A 385 -5.08 -17.52 17.09
N THR A 386 -4.66 -16.78 18.10
CA THR A 386 -3.67 -15.70 18.04
C THR A 386 -2.72 -15.76 19.24
N GLU A 387 -1.52 -15.20 19.09
CA GLU A 387 -0.52 -15.10 20.17
C GLU A 387 -0.57 -13.71 20.85
N LEU A 388 -1.42 -12.79 20.37
CA LEU A 388 -1.40 -11.37 20.75
C LEU A 388 -1.52 -11.14 22.26
N LYS A 389 -2.30 -11.97 22.97
CA LYS A 389 -2.47 -11.88 24.44
C LYS A 389 -1.15 -12.09 25.21
N ASP A 390 -0.26 -12.89 24.65
CA ASP A 390 1.00 -13.30 25.28
C ASP A 390 2.18 -12.37 24.90
N ILE A 391 1.92 -11.34 24.07
CA ILE A 391 2.92 -10.37 23.65
C ILE A 391 2.92 -9.17 24.61
N ASP A 392 3.96 -9.03 25.43
CA ASP A 392 4.11 -7.91 26.37
C ASP A 392 4.77 -6.68 25.73
N ARG A 393 5.40 -6.83 24.56
CA ARG A 393 6.11 -5.73 23.90
C ARG A 393 5.16 -4.57 23.58
N GLU A 394 5.62 -3.38 23.88
CA GLU A 394 5.05 -2.11 23.45
C GLU A 394 6.10 -1.35 22.65
N LEU A 395 5.68 -0.65 21.60
CA LEU A 395 6.57 0.20 20.83
C LEU A 395 6.83 1.52 21.56
N THR A 396 8.04 1.98 21.50
CA THR A 396 8.43 3.31 21.98
C THR A 396 8.06 4.40 20.96
N LEU A 397 8.02 5.67 21.39
CA LEU A 397 7.84 6.80 20.48
C LEU A 397 8.90 6.85 19.37
N ASN A 398 10.13 6.37 19.66
CA ASN A 398 11.17 6.27 18.65
C ASN A 398 10.83 5.22 17.60
N GLU A 399 10.35 4.05 18.01
CA GLU A 399 9.92 3.01 17.08
C GLU A 399 8.71 3.46 16.26
N ILE A 400 7.73 4.16 16.87
CA ILE A 400 6.62 4.79 16.13
C ILE A 400 7.16 5.76 15.07
N CYS A 401 8.17 6.57 15.40
CA CYS A 401 8.81 7.45 14.42
C CYS A 401 9.46 6.65 13.29
N ILE A 402 10.07 5.51 13.57
CA ILE A 402 10.67 4.64 12.56
C ILE A 402 9.57 4.06 11.65
N VAL A 403 8.57 3.38 12.21
CA VAL A 403 7.58 2.62 11.42
C VAL A 403 6.59 3.48 10.65
N THR A 404 6.54 4.79 10.92
CA THR A 404 5.62 5.74 10.26
C THR A 404 6.31 6.86 9.47
N ARG A 405 7.65 7.00 9.58
CA ARG A 405 8.39 8.13 9.00
C ARG A 405 9.77 7.74 8.48
N ALA A 406 10.70 7.45 9.39
CA ALA A 406 12.10 7.23 9.04
C ALA A 406 12.31 5.92 8.26
N GLY A 407 11.70 4.84 8.70
CA GLY A 407 11.79 3.52 8.07
C GLY A 407 11.11 3.49 6.72
N THR A 408 9.91 4.06 6.62
CA THR A 408 9.17 4.16 5.36
C THR A 408 9.91 5.02 4.34
N ALA A 409 10.42 6.19 4.73
CA ALA A 409 11.23 7.04 3.85
C ALA A 409 12.50 6.33 3.37
N LYS A 410 13.21 5.64 4.29
CA LYS A 410 14.40 4.86 3.96
C LYS A 410 14.09 3.71 3.01
N CYS A 411 13.00 2.98 3.24
CA CYS A 411 12.55 1.88 2.38
C CYS A 411 12.23 2.38 0.96
N LEU A 412 11.61 3.55 0.86
CA LEU A 412 11.35 4.24 -0.41
C LEU A 412 12.60 4.83 -1.06
N GLY A 413 13.75 4.84 -0.37
CA GLY A 413 14.98 5.46 -0.85
C GLY A 413 14.94 6.99 -0.88
N MET A 414 14.04 7.60 -0.13
CA MET A 414 13.90 9.04 0.03
C MET A 414 14.86 9.53 1.12
N THR A 415 15.99 10.11 0.72
CA THR A 415 17.06 10.52 1.64
C THR A 415 16.89 11.93 2.20
N ASP A 416 15.93 12.68 1.68
CA ASP A 416 15.67 14.08 2.05
C ASP A 416 14.51 14.25 3.03
N ARG A 417 13.92 13.15 3.52
CA ARG A 417 12.75 13.15 4.43
C ARG A 417 12.78 11.98 5.40
N GLY A 418 11.84 11.95 6.34
CA GLY A 418 11.80 10.95 7.41
C GLY A 418 12.82 11.18 8.51
N HIS A 419 13.56 12.30 8.50
CA HIS A 419 14.50 12.72 9.52
C HIS A 419 14.52 14.26 9.67
N LEU A 420 15.08 14.74 10.78
CA LEU A 420 15.24 16.17 11.09
C LEU A 420 16.70 16.65 11.00
N GLY A 421 17.56 15.85 10.39
CA GLY A 421 18.97 16.17 10.20
C GLY A 421 19.21 17.19 9.10
N VAL A 422 20.45 17.67 9.02
CA VAL A 422 20.90 18.61 7.97
C VAL A 422 20.67 18.00 6.59
N GLY A 423 20.11 18.77 5.67
CA GLY A 423 19.78 18.35 4.31
C GLY A 423 18.37 17.77 4.13
N ALA A 424 17.62 17.57 5.22
CA ALA A 424 16.21 17.21 5.13
C ALA A 424 15.36 18.40 4.69
N ILE A 425 14.29 18.12 3.96
CA ILE A 425 13.24 19.11 3.70
C ILE A 425 12.56 19.49 5.03
N GLY A 426 12.00 20.69 5.10
CA GLY A 426 11.34 21.20 6.30
C GLY A 426 9.96 20.59 6.57
N ASP A 427 9.86 19.26 6.55
CA ASP A 427 8.66 18.50 6.84
C ASP A 427 8.66 18.03 8.29
N VAL A 428 7.83 18.64 9.16
CA VAL A 428 7.83 18.41 10.60
C VAL A 428 6.42 18.27 11.13
N ALA A 429 6.23 17.35 12.07
CA ALA A 429 5.00 17.20 12.86
C ALA A 429 5.27 17.40 14.34
N ILE A 430 4.45 18.21 15.01
CA ILE A 430 4.54 18.49 16.44
C ILE A 430 3.24 18.03 17.10
N TYR A 431 3.35 17.17 18.10
CA TYR A 431 2.22 16.62 18.84
C TYR A 431 2.22 17.11 20.29
N LYS A 432 1.03 17.36 20.84
CA LYS A 432 0.84 17.70 22.27
C LYS A 432 0.83 16.42 23.09
N LEU A 433 1.98 15.83 23.32
CA LEU A 433 2.17 14.60 24.11
C LEU A 433 3.30 14.84 25.11
N ASP A 434 3.04 14.49 26.38
CA ASP A 434 4.05 14.40 27.42
C ASP A 434 4.65 12.98 27.38
N PRO A 435 5.91 12.81 27.01
CA PRO A 435 6.50 11.47 26.87
C PRO A 435 6.61 10.72 28.20
N ASP A 436 6.54 11.41 29.33
CA ASP A 436 6.68 10.82 30.66
C ASP A 436 5.31 10.43 31.28
N LYS A 437 4.21 10.77 30.61
CA LYS A 437 2.83 10.52 31.05
C LYS A 437 1.97 9.95 29.92
N VAL A 438 2.42 8.86 29.34
CA VAL A 438 1.79 8.28 28.14
C VAL A 438 0.82 7.18 28.56
N ASP A 439 -0.48 7.43 28.40
CA ASP A 439 -1.51 6.39 28.39
C ASP A 439 -2.12 6.25 27.00
N GLY A 440 -2.85 5.15 26.76
CA GLY A 440 -3.41 4.86 25.45
C GLY A 440 -4.35 5.96 24.93
N HIS A 441 -5.11 6.62 25.77
CA HIS A 441 -6.00 7.71 25.34
C HIS A 441 -5.23 8.99 25.00
N ALA A 442 -4.20 9.31 25.79
CA ALA A 442 -3.33 10.45 25.52
C ALA A 442 -2.57 10.28 24.19
N ILE A 443 -2.09 9.05 23.91
CA ILE A 443 -1.46 8.67 22.64
C ILE A 443 -2.43 8.92 21.47
N GLU A 444 -3.57 8.28 21.47
CA GLU A 444 -4.55 8.38 20.38
C GLU A 444 -4.97 9.83 20.15
N LYS A 445 -5.29 10.56 21.22
CA LYS A 445 -5.66 11.98 21.14
C LYS A 445 -4.54 12.85 20.55
N ALA A 446 -3.30 12.64 20.97
CA ALA A 446 -2.16 13.43 20.48
C ALA A 446 -1.90 13.19 19.00
N PHE A 447 -1.92 11.93 18.54
CA PHE A 447 -1.69 11.58 17.15
C PHE A 447 -2.89 11.84 16.23
N SER A 448 -4.11 11.97 16.77
CA SER A 448 -5.29 12.32 15.98
C SER A 448 -5.23 13.72 15.39
N LEU A 449 -4.47 14.62 16.03
CA LEU A 449 -4.39 16.00 15.60
C LEU A 449 -3.03 16.61 15.95
N ALA A 450 -2.19 16.83 14.96
CA ALA A 450 -0.93 17.51 15.15
C ALA A 450 -1.17 18.96 15.61
N ALA A 451 -0.42 19.40 16.62
CA ALA A 451 -0.42 20.80 17.03
C ALA A 451 0.12 21.69 15.92
N TYR A 452 1.15 21.23 15.24
CA TYR A 452 1.67 21.85 14.02
C TYR A 452 2.05 20.76 13.02
N THR A 453 1.70 20.99 11.77
CA THR A 453 2.31 20.32 10.62
C THR A 453 2.98 21.36 9.76
N ILE A 454 4.25 21.18 9.51
CA ILE A 454 5.09 22.02 8.67
C ILE A 454 5.40 21.22 7.42
N LYS A 455 5.12 21.78 6.27
CA LYS A 455 5.39 21.22 4.96
C LYS A 455 6.35 22.14 4.20
N ASP A 456 7.53 21.62 3.89
CA ASP A 456 8.55 22.37 3.14
C ASP A 456 8.90 23.73 3.80
N GLY A 457 8.95 23.73 5.15
CA GLY A 457 9.21 24.93 5.97
C GLY A 457 7.99 25.82 6.22
N GLN A 458 6.85 25.56 5.59
CA GLN A 458 5.60 26.33 5.77
C GLN A 458 4.67 25.64 6.77
N ILE A 459 4.14 26.38 7.75
CA ILE A 459 3.09 25.88 8.63
C ILE A 459 1.81 25.71 7.81
N VAL A 460 1.34 24.47 7.68
CA VAL A 460 0.12 24.08 6.93
C VAL A 460 -1.03 23.67 7.84
N VAL A 461 -0.71 23.23 9.08
CA VAL A 461 -1.68 22.96 10.14
C VAL A 461 -1.19 23.63 11.42
N LYS A 462 -2.11 24.29 12.13
CA LYS A 462 -1.91 24.80 13.48
C LYS A 462 -3.15 24.54 14.31
N ASP A 463 -3.00 23.84 15.44
CA ASP A 463 -4.08 23.49 16.37
C ASP A 463 -5.33 22.91 15.68
N GLY A 464 -5.12 22.06 14.66
CA GLY A 464 -6.17 21.40 13.89
C GLY A 464 -6.76 22.17 12.72
N GLU A 465 -6.40 23.44 12.57
CA GLU A 465 -6.86 24.28 11.47
C GLU A 465 -5.85 24.27 10.31
N ILE A 466 -6.36 24.19 9.09
CA ILE A 466 -5.55 24.33 7.88
C ILE A 466 -5.19 25.82 7.71
N THR A 467 -3.90 26.14 7.71
CA THR A 467 -3.37 27.50 7.59
C THR A 467 -2.79 27.81 6.22
N ALA A 468 -2.49 26.78 5.42
CA ALA A 468 -2.06 26.92 4.04
C ALA A 468 -2.34 25.63 3.26
N THR A 469 -2.53 25.76 1.94
CA THR A 469 -2.82 24.62 1.03
C THR A 469 -1.88 24.63 -0.18
N PRO A 470 -0.54 24.48 0.03
CA PRO A 470 0.39 24.40 -1.09
C PRO A 470 0.11 23.19 -1.96
N ILE A 471 0.50 23.23 -3.22
CA ILE A 471 0.55 22.05 -4.08
C ILE A 471 1.77 21.23 -3.68
N GLY A 472 1.57 19.99 -3.29
CA GLY A 472 2.65 19.06 -2.99
C GLY A 472 3.40 18.62 -4.27
N THR A 473 4.61 18.09 -4.07
CA THR A 473 5.48 17.62 -5.15
C THR A 473 5.10 16.19 -5.54
N THR A 474 5.04 15.92 -6.83
CA THR A 474 5.00 14.56 -7.36
C THR A 474 6.41 14.00 -7.44
N LEU A 475 6.65 12.85 -6.83
CA LEU A 475 7.93 12.17 -6.80
C LEU A 475 7.92 11.06 -7.84
N CYS A 476 8.94 10.98 -8.68
CA CYS A 476 9.11 9.90 -9.63
C CYS A 476 10.56 9.39 -9.61
N ALA A 477 10.80 8.24 -10.25
CA ALA A 477 12.14 7.67 -10.35
C ALA A 477 12.43 7.20 -11.77
N GLU A 478 13.72 7.25 -12.14
CA GLU A 478 14.22 6.78 -13.42
C GLU A 478 15.51 5.98 -13.21
N GLY A 479 15.67 4.91 -13.97
CA GLY A 479 16.92 4.16 -14.07
C GLY A 479 17.77 4.60 -15.25
N LYS A 480 18.90 3.94 -15.44
CA LYS A 480 19.76 4.10 -16.62
C LYS A 480 19.75 2.82 -17.45
N VAL A 481 19.47 2.94 -18.72
CA VAL A 481 19.47 1.84 -19.70
C VAL A 481 20.27 2.24 -20.93
N LYS A 482 20.70 1.25 -21.71
CA LYS A 482 21.34 1.49 -23.01
C LYS A 482 20.31 2.05 -24.01
N GLU A 483 20.70 3.01 -24.80
CA GLU A 483 19.84 3.61 -25.83
C GLU A 483 19.37 2.57 -26.85
N SER A 484 20.29 1.71 -27.32
CA SER A 484 19.96 0.62 -28.24
C SER A 484 18.91 -0.36 -27.70
N ALA A 485 18.91 -0.65 -26.40
CA ALA A 485 17.89 -1.49 -25.79
C ALA A 485 16.54 -0.77 -25.75
N THR A 486 16.53 0.55 -25.54
CA THR A 486 15.33 1.37 -25.56
C THR A 486 14.72 1.44 -26.96
N GLU A 487 15.55 1.62 -28.00
CA GLU A 487 15.11 1.65 -29.40
C GLU A 487 14.49 0.32 -29.82
N ALA A 488 15.18 -0.80 -29.56
CA ALA A 488 14.68 -2.14 -29.88
C ALA A 488 13.37 -2.46 -29.14
N MET A 489 13.29 -2.12 -27.85
CA MET A 489 12.07 -2.28 -27.05
C MET A 489 10.92 -1.44 -27.62
N LEU A 490 11.17 -0.18 -27.97
CA LEU A 490 10.13 0.71 -28.51
C LEU A 490 9.62 0.27 -29.89
N GLU A 491 10.43 -0.37 -30.71
CA GLU A 491 10.01 -0.98 -31.97
C GLU A 491 8.97 -2.08 -31.72
N ASP A 492 9.28 -3.00 -30.80
CA ASP A 492 8.37 -4.09 -30.42
C ASP A 492 7.06 -3.55 -29.83
N VAL A 493 7.15 -2.60 -28.88
CA VAL A 493 5.98 -2.00 -28.22
C VAL A 493 5.09 -1.28 -29.23
N LYS A 494 5.67 -0.46 -30.12
CA LYS A 494 4.89 0.28 -31.14
C LYS A 494 4.24 -0.65 -32.16
N SER A 495 4.92 -1.73 -32.55
CA SER A 495 4.35 -2.71 -33.46
C SER A 495 3.13 -3.39 -32.83
N HIS A 496 3.30 -3.94 -31.63
CA HIS A 496 2.20 -4.58 -30.90
C HIS A 496 1.04 -3.62 -30.61
N TRP A 497 1.38 -2.38 -30.22
CA TRP A 497 0.38 -1.32 -29.96
C TRP A 497 -0.47 -1.02 -31.19
N ARG A 498 0.13 -0.86 -32.36
CA ARG A 498 -0.59 -0.61 -33.62
C ARG A 498 -1.58 -1.71 -33.95
N ASP A 499 -1.21 -2.96 -33.64
CA ASP A 499 -1.98 -4.12 -34.04
C ASP A 499 -3.08 -4.51 -33.04
N HIS A 500 -2.95 -4.11 -31.78
CA HIS A 500 -3.82 -4.60 -30.69
C HIS A 500 -4.49 -3.52 -29.82
N TYR A 501 -4.00 -2.27 -29.82
CA TYR A 501 -4.56 -1.21 -28.99
C TYR A 501 -5.37 -0.22 -29.80
N SER A 502 -6.52 0.20 -29.24
CA SER A 502 -7.41 1.20 -29.86
C SER A 502 -7.05 2.65 -29.51
N ILE A 503 -6.24 2.87 -28.47
CA ILE A 503 -5.79 4.20 -28.06
C ILE A 503 -4.56 4.63 -28.86
N ASN A 504 -4.45 5.91 -29.22
CA ASN A 504 -3.28 6.43 -29.88
C ASN A 504 -2.04 6.37 -28.97
N PHE A 505 -0.96 5.80 -29.46
CA PHE A 505 0.29 5.63 -28.70
C PHE A 505 0.81 6.96 -28.11
N ASN A 506 0.70 8.05 -28.83
CA ASN A 506 1.16 9.36 -28.36
C ASN A 506 0.35 9.92 -27.18
N ASN A 507 -0.85 9.39 -26.91
CA ASN A 507 -1.66 9.77 -25.77
C ASN A 507 -1.34 8.97 -24.51
N TYR A 508 -0.41 8.04 -24.58
CA TYR A 508 -0.07 7.19 -23.46
C TYR A 508 0.72 7.94 -22.37
N ALA A 509 1.66 8.79 -22.77
CA ALA A 509 2.49 9.52 -21.81
C ALA A 509 1.70 10.59 -21.04
N VAL A 510 1.99 10.69 -19.74
CA VAL A 510 1.48 11.76 -18.89
C VAL A 510 2.18 13.08 -19.26
N GLN A 511 1.41 14.06 -19.63
CA GLN A 511 1.89 15.39 -20.00
C GLN A 511 2.33 16.19 -18.78
N ASP A 512 3.35 17.03 -18.93
CA ASP A 512 3.91 17.82 -17.82
C ASP A 512 2.91 18.78 -17.16
N ALA A 513 1.87 19.19 -17.90
CA ALA A 513 0.79 20.03 -17.39
C ALA A 513 0.05 19.40 -16.20
N TYR A 514 0.02 18.07 -16.11
CA TYR A 514 -0.60 17.34 -14.99
C TYR A 514 0.35 17.15 -13.80
N VAL A 515 1.61 17.55 -13.92
CA VAL A 515 2.63 17.35 -12.89
C VAL A 515 3.47 18.62 -12.71
N PRO A 516 2.84 19.75 -12.28
CA PRO A 516 3.49 21.07 -12.24
C PRO A 516 4.67 21.15 -11.28
N LYS A 517 4.72 20.27 -10.26
CA LYS A 517 5.85 20.11 -9.34
C LYS A 517 6.34 18.68 -9.39
N LEU A 518 7.34 18.40 -10.20
CA LEU A 518 7.96 17.08 -10.36
C LEU A 518 9.35 17.06 -9.74
N LYS A 519 9.65 16.02 -8.97
CA LYS A 519 11.01 15.73 -8.48
C LYS A 519 11.40 14.32 -8.85
N ILE A 520 12.50 14.17 -9.57
CA ILE A 520 13.07 12.87 -9.89
C ILE A 520 14.00 12.47 -8.75
N ILE A 521 13.74 11.32 -8.15
CA ILE A 521 14.57 10.72 -7.11
C ILE A 521 15.50 9.72 -7.79
N ASN A 522 16.72 10.15 -8.06
CA ASN A 522 17.78 9.31 -8.60
C ASN A 522 18.85 9.08 -7.53
N LYS A 523 19.40 7.88 -7.50
CA LYS A 523 20.63 7.60 -6.73
C LYS A 523 21.86 7.57 -7.61
#